data_2feeceff5fc18e09bbf4d5ce84523bb1
#
_entry.id   2feeceff5fc18e09bbf4d5ce84523bb1
#
_cell.length_a   1.000
_cell.length_b   1.000
_cell.length_c   1.000
_cell.angle_alpha   90.00
_cell.angle_beta   90.00
_cell.angle_gamma   90.00
#
_symmetry.space_group_name_H-M   'P 1'
#
loop_
_entity.id
_entity.type
_entity.pdbx_description
1 polymer ?
#
loop_
_entity_poly.entity_id
_entity_poly.type
_entity_poly.pdbx_seq_one_letter_code
_entity_poly.pdbx_strand_id
1 'polypeptide(L)'
;MQQFTVHQGLVAPMDRENVDTDAIIPKQFLKSIKKTGFGPNLFDQWRYLDHGEPGQDPATRKPNPDFVLNQPRYAGASVLLARKNFGCGSSREHAPWALDQYGFRAIIAPSFADIFFNNCFKNGLLPIVLPESVVSSLFSEALAFPGFTLTVDLERQCVIRPQGEEIAFEVQPFRKFCLLNGLDDIGLTLRNADKIRAFEAQRLANKPWLAHTM
;
A
#
# COMPACT_ATOMS: atom_id res chain seq x y z
N MET A 1 -5.07 -11.28 -2.74
CA MET A 1 -4.18 -10.45 -1.87
C MET A 1 -4.04 -11.05 -0.48
N GLN A 2 -3.07 -10.60 0.34
CA GLN A 2 -2.92 -11.06 1.72
C GLN A 2 -4.04 -10.48 2.62
N GLN A 3 -4.61 -11.30 3.51
CA GLN A 3 -5.57 -10.83 4.51
C GLN A 3 -4.95 -9.79 5.44
N PHE A 4 -5.77 -8.83 5.86
CA PHE A 4 -5.43 -7.84 6.87
C PHE A 4 -6.43 -7.93 8.02
N THR A 5 -5.99 -8.36 9.19
CA THR A 5 -6.79 -8.42 10.43
C THR A 5 -6.22 -7.47 11.46
N VAL A 6 -5.17 -7.90 12.15
CA VAL A 6 -4.39 -7.11 13.09
C VAL A 6 -2.94 -7.09 12.62
N HIS A 7 -2.33 -5.92 12.59
CA HIS A 7 -0.93 -5.74 12.22
C HIS A 7 -0.22 -4.82 13.21
N GLN A 8 0.84 -5.33 13.83
CA GLN A 8 1.75 -4.52 14.62
C GLN A 8 3.01 -4.26 13.81
N GLY A 9 3.39 -2.99 13.66
CA GLY A 9 4.53 -2.63 12.85
C GLY A 9 5.30 -1.41 13.35
N LEU A 10 6.61 -1.42 13.05
CA LEU A 10 7.47 -0.26 13.23
C LEU A 10 6.99 0.87 12.31
N VAL A 11 6.98 2.09 12.82
CA VAL A 11 6.51 3.28 12.12
C VAL A 11 7.68 4.01 11.47
N ALA A 12 7.58 4.26 10.15
CA ALA A 12 8.49 5.14 9.42
C ALA A 12 7.83 6.51 9.20
N PRO A 13 8.37 7.62 9.76
CA PRO A 13 7.81 8.94 9.60
C PRO A 13 8.29 9.62 8.31
N MET A 14 7.44 9.65 7.28
CA MET A 14 7.64 10.39 6.04
C MET A 14 7.09 11.81 6.19
N ASP A 15 7.86 12.72 6.78
CA ASP A 15 7.41 14.09 7.07
C ASP A 15 7.41 14.97 5.80
N ARG A 16 6.58 14.58 4.83
CA ARG A 16 6.38 15.28 3.55
C ARG A 16 4.90 15.31 3.18
N GLU A 17 4.45 16.50 2.77
CA GLU A 17 3.14 16.68 2.14
C GLU A 17 3.23 16.48 0.63
N ASN A 18 2.08 16.21 0.00
CA ASN A 18 1.95 16.12 -1.46
C ASN A 18 2.94 15.12 -2.08
N VAL A 19 3.16 14.00 -1.40
CA VAL A 19 3.98 12.91 -1.94
C VAL A 19 3.25 12.33 -3.14
N ASP A 20 3.76 12.59 -4.34
CA ASP A 20 3.14 12.16 -5.58
C ASP A 20 3.56 10.73 -5.99
N THR A 21 2.84 10.17 -6.95
CA THR A 21 3.09 8.80 -7.42
C THR A 21 4.41 8.68 -8.19
N ASP A 22 4.96 9.76 -8.75
CA ASP A 22 6.30 9.76 -9.37
C ASP A 22 7.41 9.71 -8.33
N ALA A 23 7.21 10.34 -7.16
CA ALA A 23 8.13 10.21 -6.03
C ALA A 23 8.05 8.80 -5.42
N ILE A 24 6.85 8.21 -5.30
CA ILE A 24 6.67 6.85 -4.76
C ILE A 24 7.34 5.82 -5.68
N ILE A 25 7.08 5.88 -6.99
CA ILE A 25 7.70 5.01 -8.00
C ILE A 25 7.98 5.79 -9.29
N PRO A 26 9.24 6.13 -9.61
CA PRO A 26 9.59 6.90 -10.79
C PRO A 26 9.23 6.21 -12.09
N LYS A 27 8.88 7.02 -13.10
CA LYS A 27 8.34 6.58 -14.40
C LYS A 27 9.20 5.55 -15.15
N GLN A 28 10.53 5.59 -15.01
CA GLN A 28 11.42 4.64 -15.70
C GLN A 28 11.15 3.18 -15.30
N PHE A 29 10.69 2.94 -14.06
CA PHE A 29 10.37 1.58 -13.57
C PHE A 29 9.00 1.07 -14.01
N LEU A 30 8.15 1.91 -14.61
CA LEU A 30 6.80 1.53 -15.03
C LEU A 30 6.74 0.71 -16.34
N LYS A 31 7.87 0.52 -17.00
CA LYS A 31 7.96 -0.25 -18.25
C LYS A 31 7.81 -1.76 -18.05
N SER A 32 7.88 -2.25 -16.82
CA SER A 32 7.71 -3.67 -16.50
C SER A 32 6.25 -4.10 -16.69
N ILE A 33 6.04 -5.21 -17.38
CA ILE A 33 4.73 -5.87 -17.50
C ILE A 33 4.43 -6.79 -16.29
N LYS A 34 5.41 -7.01 -15.42
CA LYS A 34 5.27 -7.81 -14.19
C LYS A 34 4.62 -6.97 -13.11
N LYS A 35 3.85 -7.61 -12.22
CA LYS A 35 3.29 -6.98 -11.02
C LYS A 35 4.22 -7.02 -9.80
N THR A 36 5.44 -7.51 -9.96
CA THR A 36 6.43 -7.73 -8.88
C THR A 36 7.77 -7.11 -9.22
N GLY A 37 8.59 -6.84 -8.19
CA GLY A 37 9.93 -6.27 -8.33
C GLY A 37 10.00 -4.75 -8.17
N PHE A 38 8.93 -4.13 -7.63
CA PHE A 38 8.87 -2.67 -7.45
C PHE A 38 9.38 -2.19 -6.08
N GLY A 39 9.36 -3.06 -5.05
CA GLY A 39 9.80 -2.70 -3.69
C GLY A 39 11.21 -2.07 -3.62
N PRO A 40 12.23 -2.62 -4.29
CA PRO A 40 13.56 -2.02 -4.33
C PRO A 40 13.60 -0.59 -4.88
N ASN A 41 12.66 -0.24 -5.76
CA ASN A 41 12.58 1.06 -6.41
C ASN A 41 11.63 2.05 -5.72
N LEU A 42 11.08 1.67 -4.56
CA LEU A 42 10.26 2.57 -3.74
C LEU A 42 11.03 3.82 -3.37
N PHE A 43 10.46 5.01 -3.62
CA PHE A 43 11.08 6.31 -3.37
C PHE A 43 12.51 6.44 -3.96
N ASP A 44 12.77 5.85 -5.11
CA ASP A 44 14.12 5.71 -5.70
C ASP A 44 14.91 7.03 -5.69
N GLN A 45 14.30 8.11 -6.16
CA GLN A 45 14.95 9.43 -6.26
C GLN A 45 15.30 10.04 -4.88
N TRP A 46 14.68 9.60 -3.80
CA TRP A 46 14.96 10.08 -2.45
C TRP A 46 15.85 9.11 -1.67
N ARG A 47 15.70 7.81 -1.95
CA ARG A 47 16.48 6.75 -1.29
C ARG A 47 17.91 6.65 -1.77
N TYR A 48 18.20 7.07 -3.00
CA TYR A 48 19.51 6.93 -3.59
C TYR A 48 20.05 8.28 -4.07
N LEU A 49 21.38 8.44 -4.01
CA LEU A 49 22.11 9.61 -4.49
C LEU A 49 22.43 9.54 -5.99
N ASP A 50 22.33 8.35 -6.58
CA ASP A 50 22.53 8.07 -7.99
C ASP A 50 21.20 7.83 -8.69
N HIS A 51 21.16 8.02 -10.02
CA HIS A 51 19.97 7.74 -10.83
C HIS A 51 19.75 6.23 -10.98
N GLY A 52 18.53 5.76 -10.74
CA GLY A 52 18.17 4.35 -10.87
C GLY A 52 17.70 3.98 -12.27
N GLU A 53 18.16 2.82 -12.74
CA GLU A 53 17.74 2.24 -14.01
C GLU A 53 17.03 0.89 -13.81
N PRO A 54 16.07 0.54 -14.69
CA PRO A 54 15.40 -0.76 -14.62
C PRO A 54 16.39 -1.93 -14.69
N GLY A 55 16.30 -2.86 -13.75
CA GLY A 55 17.18 -4.04 -13.69
C GLY A 55 18.52 -3.81 -13.00
N GLN A 56 18.81 -2.59 -12.54
CA GLN A 56 20.00 -2.31 -11.75
C GLN A 56 19.91 -3.03 -10.39
N ASP A 57 21.02 -3.67 -9.99
CA ASP A 57 21.12 -4.30 -8.66
C ASP A 57 21.10 -3.22 -7.56
N PRO A 58 20.12 -3.26 -6.63
CA PRO A 58 20.05 -2.32 -5.52
C PRO A 58 21.32 -2.28 -4.66
N ALA A 59 22.07 -3.37 -4.56
CA ALA A 59 23.31 -3.45 -3.80
C ALA A 59 24.42 -2.57 -4.38
N THR A 60 24.34 -2.19 -5.66
CA THR A 60 25.32 -1.31 -6.33
C THR A 60 24.99 0.17 -6.20
N ARG A 61 23.80 0.49 -5.66
CA ARG A 61 23.30 1.85 -5.53
C ARG A 61 23.95 2.58 -4.36
N LYS A 62 23.97 3.90 -4.42
CA LYS A 62 24.48 4.78 -3.36
C LYS A 62 23.34 5.23 -2.46
N PRO A 63 23.11 4.60 -1.29
CA PRO A 63 22.02 4.99 -0.41
C PRO A 63 22.17 6.44 0.07
N ASN A 64 21.07 7.19 0.10
CA ASN A 64 21.01 8.49 0.75
C ASN A 64 20.83 8.30 2.26
N PRO A 65 21.83 8.61 3.11
CA PRO A 65 21.75 8.36 4.55
C PRO A 65 20.70 9.24 5.26
N ASP A 66 20.36 10.38 4.66
CA ASP A 66 19.40 11.32 5.24
C ASP A 66 17.95 10.91 5.01
N PHE A 67 17.73 9.97 4.08
CA PHE A 67 16.36 9.54 3.80
C PHE A 67 15.86 8.55 4.86
N VAL A 68 14.66 8.81 5.36
CA VAL A 68 14.06 8.08 6.51
C VAL A 68 14.13 6.56 6.38
N LEU A 69 13.81 5.99 5.21
CA LEU A 69 13.79 4.53 5.02
C LEU A 69 15.19 3.89 4.93
N ASN A 70 16.24 4.69 4.81
CA ASN A 70 17.62 4.21 4.82
C ASN A 70 18.27 4.28 6.21
N GLN A 71 17.59 4.94 7.16
CA GLN A 71 18.08 5.02 8.55
C GLN A 71 17.88 3.67 9.25
N PRO A 72 18.90 3.10 9.92
CA PRO A 72 18.80 1.79 10.59
C PRO A 72 17.65 1.68 11.60
N ARG A 73 17.29 2.80 12.25
CA ARG A 73 16.20 2.83 13.24
C ARG A 73 14.82 2.52 12.65
N TYR A 74 14.65 2.63 11.33
CA TYR A 74 13.40 2.35 10.62
C TYR A 74 13.49 1.12 9.71
N ALA A 75 14.58 0.35 9.81
CA ALA A 75 14.72 -0.90 9.06
C ALA A 75 13.59 -1.87 9.41
N GLY A 76 12.92 -2.41 8.38
CA GLY A 76 11.76 -3.29 8.57
C GLY A 76 10.45 -2.58 8.95
N ALA A 77 10.39 -1.25 8.84
CA ALA A 77 9.13 -0.53 9.07
C ALA A 77 8.03 -1.02 8.14
N SER A 78 6.85 -1.23 8.70
CA SER A 78 5.68 -1.74 7.98
C SER A 78 4.43 -0.87 8.14
N VAL A 79 4.52 0.23 8.90
CA VAL A 79 3.54 1.30 8.98
C VAL A 79 4.20 2.59 8.50
N LEU A 80 3.67 3.19 7.44
CA LEU A 80 4.13 4.47 6.93
C LEU A 80 3.26 5.59 7.51
N LEU A 81 3.89 6.56 8.16
CA LEU A 81 3.23 7.78 8.61
C LEU A 81 3.57 8.90 7.62
N ALA A 82 2.57 9.55 7.05
CA ALA A 82 2.74 10.59 6.04
C ALA A 82 1.91 11.84 6.33
N ARG A 83 2.22 12.94 5.65
CA ARG A 83 1.44 14.18 5.70
C ARG A 83 0.29 14.14 4.66
N LYS A 84 -0.46 15.24 4.59
CA LYS A 84 -1.65 15.38 3.73
C LYS A 84 -1.35 15.17 2.25
N ASN A 85 -2.41 14.77 1.52
CA ASN A 85 -2.43 14.60 0.08
C ASN A 85 -1.41 13.57 -0.43
N PHE A 86 -1.27 12.44 0.31
CA PHE A 86 -0.37 11.37 -0.06
C PHE A 86 -0.88 10.59 -1.29
N GLY A 87 0.03 10.27 -2.21
CA GLY A 87 -0.30 9.54 -3.44
C GLY A 87 -0.94 10.40 -4.52
N CYS A 88 -0.75 11.74 -4.49
CA CYS A 88 -1.24 12.64 -5.52
C CYS A 88 -0.55 12.40 -6.89
N GLY A 89 -0.97 13.14 -7.91
CA GLY A 89 -0.41 13.02 -9.26
C GLY A 89 -1.10 11.98 -10.12
N SER A 90 -0.33 11.26 -10.94
CA SER A 90 -0.88 10.32 -11.92
C SER A 90 -1.47 9.06 -11.31
N SER A 91 -2.54 8.54 -11.92
CA SER A 91 -3.15 7.27 -11.53
C SER A 91 -2.21 6.09 -11.87
N ARG A 92 -1.52 5.57 -10.86
CA ARG A 92 -0.57 4.46 -11.03
C ARG A 92 -0.76 3.40 -9.95
N GLU A 93 -1.15 2.22 -10.38
CA GLU A 93 -1.27 1.06 -9.48
C GLU A 93 0.10 0.56 -8.97
N HIS A 94 1.18 0.89 -9.70
CA HIS A 94 2.56 0.58 -9.32
C HIS A 94 2.97 1.22 -7.99
N ALA A 95 2.40 2.38 -7.61
CA ALA A 95 2.73 3.03 -6.35
C ALA A 95 2.31 2.20 -5.13
N PRO A 96 1.05 1.71 -5.00
CA PRO A 96 0.70 0.73 -3.98
C PRO A 96 1.51 -0.57 -4.05
N TRP A 97 1.84 -1.10 -5.26
CA TRP A 97 2.68 -2.28 -5.38
C TRP A 97 4.08 -2.07 -4.82
N ALA A 98 4.69 -0.92 -5.08
CA ALA A 98 6.02 -0.61 -4.56
C ALA A 98 6.02 -0.53 -3.03
N LEU A 99 4.99 0.07 -2.43
CA LEU A 99 4.82 0.18 -0.98
C LEU A 99 4.61 -1.20 -0.32
N ASP A 100 3.68 -2.00 -0.85
CA ASP A 100 3.40 -3.36 -0.36
C ASP A 100 4.64 -4.27 -0.46
N GLN A 101 5.32 -4.28 -1.63
CA GLN A 101 6.50 -5.10 -1.85
C GLN A 101 7.74 -4.63 -1.09
N TYR A 102 7.77 -3.38 -0.64
CA TYR A 102 8.78 -2.91 0.29
C TYR A 102 8.54 -3.44 1.71
N GLY A 103 7.29 -3.75 2.06
CA GLY A 103 6.88 -4.31 3.34
C GLY A 103 5.86 -3.46 4.10
N PHE A 104 5.38 -2.36 3.54
CA PHE A 104 4.32 -1.59 4.20
C PHE A 104 2.98 -2.32 4.13
N ARG A 105 2.28 -2.34 5.26
CA ARG A 105 0.93 -2.92 5.39
C ARG A 105 -0.13 -1.84 5.61
N ALA A 106 0.24 -0.75 6.26
CA ALA A 106 -0.65 0.38 6.50
C ALA A 106 0.05 1.71 6.23
N ILE A 107 -0.72 2.69 5.78
CA ILE A 107 -0.28 4.08 5.61
C ILE A 107 -1.25 4.95 6.39
N ILE A 108 -0.72 5.81 7.27
CA ILE A 108 -1.52 6.75 8.06
C ILE A 108 -1.21 8.16 7.58
N ALA A 109 -2.24 8.92 7.19
CA ALA A 109 -2.10 10.29 6.73
C ALA A 109 -3.38 11.10 7.00
N PRO A 110 -3.31 12.45 7.02
CA PRO A 110 -4.50 13.29 7.13
C PRO A 110 -5.41 13.22 5.90
N SER A 111 -4.84 12.98 4.71
CA SER A 111 -5.59 12.79 3.47
C SER A 111 -4.76 12.08 2.41
N PHE A 112 -5.45 11.47 1.46
CA PHE A 112 -4.89 10.78 0.30
C PHE A 112 -5.54 11.29 -0.98
N ALA A 113 -4.86 11.13 -2.12
CA ALA A 113 -5.50 11.27 -3.41
C ALA A 113 -6.45 10.10 -3.66
N ASP A 114 -7.64 10.38 -4.21
CA ASP A 114 -8.74 9.41 -4.33
C ASP A 114 -8.37 8.13 -5.07
N ILE A 115 -7.66 8.27 -6.20
CA ILE A 115 -7.27 7.12 -7.02
C ILE A 115 -6.25 6.24 -6.28
N PHE A 116 -5.25 6.85 -5.65
CA PHE A 116 -4.27 6.15 -4.84
C PHE A 116 -4.93 5.42 -3.67
N PHE A 117 -5.82 6.09 -2.95
CA PHE A 117 -6.60 5.53 -1.85
C PHE A 117 -7.37 4.27 -2.27
N ASN A 118 -8.06 4.34 -3.41
CA ASN A 118 -8.80 3.20 -3.97
C ASN A 118 -7.88 2.05 -4.37
N ASN A 119 -6.74 2.35 -5.00
CA ASN A 119 -5.77 1.35 -5.44
C ASN A 119 -5.09 0.64 -4.25
N CYS A 120 -4.88 1.31 -3.12
CA CYS A 120 -4.38 0.68 -1.90
C CYS A 120 -5.27 -0.49 -1.47
N PHE A 121 -6.58 -0.28 -1.35
CA PHE A 121 -7.52 -1.33 -0.94
C PHE A 121 -7.54 -2.52 -1.89
N LYS A 122 -7.42 -2.29 -3.20
CA LYS A 122 -7.39 -3.35 -4.21
C LYS A 122 -6.13 -4.23 -4.12
N ASN A 123 -5.06 -3.70 -3.52
CA ASN A 123 -3.77 -4.37 -3.41
C ASN A 123 -3.43 -4.84 -1.98
N GLY A 124 -4.37 -4.74 -1.04
CA GLY A 124 -4.18 -5.26 0.33
C GLY A 124 -3.41 -4.33 1.26
N LEU A 125 -3.18 -3.09 0.83
CA LEU A 125 -2.57 -2.02 1.63
C LEU A 125 -3.70 -1.19 2.29
N LEU A 126 -3.61 -0.97 3.59
CA LEU A 126 -4.63 -0.23 4.35
C LEU A 126 -4.26 1.25 4.48
N PRO A 127 -4.89 2.18 3.72
CA PRO A 127 -4.77 3.61 3.95
C PRO A 127 -5.73 4.03 5.08
N ILE A 128 -5.19 4.71 6.08
CA ILE A 128 -5.93 5.18 7.27
C ILE A 128 -5.91 6.70 7.29
N VAL A 129 -7.09 7.31 7.32
CA VAL A 129 -7.25 8.76 7.46
C VAL A 129 -7.46 9.09 8.92
N LEU A 130 -6.59 9.93 9.48
CA LEU A 130 -6.70 10.46 10.85
C LEU A 130 -6.62 11.99 10.82
N PRO A 131 -7.18 12.68 11.84
CA PRO A 131 -7.04 14.13 11.97
C PRO A 131 -5.58 14.57 11.98
N GLU A 132 -5.28 15.71 11.37
CA GLU A 132 -3.90 16.24 11.25
C GLU A 132 -3.21 16.41 12.60
N SER A 133 -3.95 16.81 13.63
CA SER A 133 -3.43 16.92 15.00
C SER A 133 -2.96 15.58 15.57
N VAL A 134 -3.72 14.51 15.30
CA VAL A 134 -3.38 13.13 15.71
C VAL A 134 -2.17 12.65 14.96
N VAL A 135 -2.13 12.84 13.64
CA VAL A 135 -0.97 12.48 12.80
C VAL A 135 0.28 13.22 13.29
N SER A 136 0.18 14.51 13.62
CA SER A 136 1.30 15.29 14.14
C SER A 136 1.80 14.78 15.50
N SER A 137 0.91 14.34 16.40
CA SER A 137 1.29 13.67 17.64
C SER A 137 2.06 12.38 17.38
N LEU A 138 1.57 11.55 16.46
CA LEU A 138 2.25 10.31 16.08
C LEU A 138 3.64 10.55 15.46
N PHE A 139 3.80 11.64 14.67
CA PHE A 139 5.12 12.05 14.18
C PHE A 139 6.07 12.39 15.33
N SER A 140 5.61 13.17 16.31
CA SER A 140 6.42 13.54 17.48
C SER A 140 6.88 12.29 18.25
N GLU A 141 6.00 11.32 18.44
CA GLU A 141 6.31 10.05 19.12
C GLU A 141 7.29 9.19 18.31
N ALA A 142 7.06 9.02 16.99
CA ALA A 142 7.93 8.23 16.11
C ALA A 142 9.34 8.81 16.00
N LEU A 143 9.47 10.14 16.10
CA LEU A 143 10.77 10.82 16.09
C LEU A 143 11.47 10.74 17.45
N ALA A 144 10.73 10.89 18.55
CA ALA A 144 11.27 10.88 19.89
C ALA A 144 11.70 9.48 20.36
N PHE A 145 10.93 8.44 20.02
CA PHE A 145 11.12 7.09 20.55
C PHE A 145 11.64 6.12 19.46
N PRO A 146 12.94 5.69 19.52
CA PRO A 146 13.42 4.62 18.66
C PRO A 146 12.61 3.33 18.83
N GLY A 147 12.26 2.68 17.73
CA GLY A 147 11.46 1.46 17.78
C GLY A 147 9.96 1.71 18.03
N PHE A 148 9.46 2.92 17.81
CA PHE A 148 8.05 3.25 17.96
C PHE A 148 7.19 2.38 17.01
N THR A 149 6.27 1.61 17.59
CA THR A 149 5.35 0.73 16.87
C THR A 149 3.91 1.16 17.05
N LEU A 150 3.08 0.83 16.09
CA LEU A 150 1.63 0.94 16.19
C LEU A 150 1.00 -0.42 15.90
N THR A 151 -0.10 -0.73 16.59
CA THR A 151 -0.95 -1.86 16.25
C THR A 151 -2.18 -1.35 15.52
N VAL A 152 -2.41 -1.86 14.34
CA VAL A 152 -3.58 -1.53 13.51
C VAL A 152 -4.54 -2.71 13.54
N ASP A 153 -5.71 -2.53 14.14
CA ASP A 153 -6.78 -3.52 14.22
C ASP A 153 -7.91 -3.12 13.26
N LEU A 154 -8.02 -3.84 12.15
CA LEU A 154 -9.03 -3.56 11.14
C LEU A 154 -10.43 -4.00 11.59
N GLU A 155 -10.55 -5.08 12.39
CA GLU A 155 -11.86 -5.53 12.86
C GLU A 155 -12.48 -4.51 13.81
N ARG A 156 -11.68 -3.95 14.71
CA ARG A 156 -12.10 -2.90 15.66
C ARG A 156 -12.05 -1.50 15.05
N GLN A 157 -11.37 -1.35 13.89
CA GLN A 157 -11.12 -0.06 13.25
C GLN A 157 -10.45 0.93 14.20
N CYS A 158 -9.35 0.51 14.82
CA CYS A 158 -8.55 1.35 15.69
C CYS A 158 -7.05 1.16 15.44
N VAL A 159 -6.31 2.25 15.61
CA VAL A 159 -4.85 2.29 15.73
C VAL A 159 -4.53 2.38 17.22
N ILE A 160 -3.72 1.47 17.73
CA ILE A 160 -3.39 1.34 19.14
C ILE A 160 -1.94 1.77 19.34
N ARG A 161 -1.71 2.75 20.22
CA ARG A 161 -0.38 3.20 20.64
C ARG A 161 0.28 2.17 21.57
N PRO A 162 1.60 2.20 21.75
CA PRO A 162 2.30 1.29 22.67
C PRO A 162 1.75 1.29 24.10
N GLN A 163 1.20 2.42 24.55
CA GLN A 163 0.62 2.59 25.89
C GLN A 163 -0.83 2.08 25.99
N GLY A 164 -1.40 1.59 24.89
CA GLY A 164 -2.76 1.05 24.84
C GLY A 164 -3.85 2.08 24.49
N GLU A 165 -3.49 3.34 24.23
CA GLU A 165 -4.45 4.33 23.74
C GLU A 165 -4.93 3.98 22.33
N GLU A 166 -6.25 3.99 22.14
CA GLU A 166 -6.92 3.65 20.89
C GLU A 166 -7.36 4.89 20.14
N ILE A 167 -7.03 4.94 18.86
CA ILE A 167 -7.44 5.98 17.91
C ILE A 167 -8.35 5.35 16.88
N ALA A 168 -9.63 5.70 16.90
CA ALA A 168 -10.61 5.16 15.95
C ALA A 168 -10.38 5.70 14.54
N PHE A 169 -10.64 4.85 13.52
CA PHE A 169 -10.68 5.24 12.11
C PHE A 169 -11.85 4.56 11.41
N GLU A 170 -12.23 5.08 10.27
CA GLU A 170 -13.34 4.54 9.49
C GLU A 170 -12.88 3.90 8.20
N VAL A 171 -13.44 2.73 7.88
CA VAL A 171 -13.29 2.05 6.58
C VAL A 171 -14.67 1.66 6.08
N GLN A 172 -14.94 1.93 4.81
CA GLN A 172 -16.18 1.53 4.17
C GLN A 172 -16.41 0.01 4.34
N PRO A 173 -17.61 -0.46 4.74
CA PRO A 173 -17.87 -1.86 5.09
C PRO A 173 -17.44 -2.88 4.03
N PHE A 174 -17.67 -2.59 2.74
CA PHE A 174 -17.26 -3.48 1.65
C PHE A 174 -15.72 -3.59 1.53
N ARG A 175 -15.00 -2.49 1.66
CA ARG A 175 -13.52 -2.48 1.64
C ARG A 175 -12.94 -3.25 2.83
N LYS A 176 -13.51 -3.03 4.01
CA LYS A 176 -13.17 -3.79 5.22
C LYS A 176 -13.36 -5.29 5.00
N PHE A 177 -14.52 -5.69 4.48
CA PHE A 177 -14.81 -7.08 4.14
C PHE A 177 -13.76 -7.67 3.17
N CYS A 178 -13.40 -6.95 2.10
CA CYS A 178 -12.40 -7.41 1.14
C CYS A 178 -11.02 -7.60 1.78
N LEU A 179 -10.55 -6.65 2.59
CA LEU A 179 -9.25 -6.75 3.27
C LEU A 179 -9.23 -7.89 4.30
N LEU A 180 -10.28 -8.03 5.14
CA LEU A 180 -10.38 -9.09 6.13
C LEU A 180 -10.35 -10.49 5.50
N ASN A 181 -10.88 -10.63 4.28
CA ASN A 181 -10.95 -11.92 3.58
C ASN A 181 -9.86 -12.11 2.52
N GLY A 182 -8.98 -11.12 2.31
CA GLY A 182 -7.93 -11.18 1.28
C GLY A 182 -8.46 -11.20 -0.15
N LEU A 183 -9.62 -10.57 -0.40
CA LEU A 183 -10.32 -10.59 -1.69
C LEU A 183 -9.97 -9.36 -2.53
N ASP A 184 -9.31 -9.59 -3.65
CA ASP A 184 -9.19 -8.62 -4.74
C ASP A 184 -10.36 -8.75 -5.74
N ASP A 185 -10.37 -7.95 -6.80
CA ASP A 185 -11.42 -7.97 -7.83
C ASP A 185 -11.57 -9.37 -8.47
N ILE A 186 -10.45 -10.10 -8.64
CA ILE A 186 -10.46 -11.47 -9.18
C ILE A 186 -11.04 -12.43 -8.16
N GLY A 187 -10.59 -12.36 -6.90
CA GLY A 187 -11.09 -13.19 -5.81
C GLY A 187 -12.60 -13.03 -5.59
N LEU A 188 -13.10 -11.80 -5.70
CA LEU A 188 -14.53 -11.50 -5.66
C LEU A 188 -15.31 -12.17 -6.80
N THR A 189 -14.77 -12.10 -8.02
CA THR A 189 -15.36 -12.74 -9.20
C THR A 189 -15.38 -14.28 -9.06
N LEU A 190 -14.28 -14.87 -8.59
CA LEU A 190 -14.15 -16.32 -8.42
C LEU A 190 -15.10 -16.90 -7.37
N ARG A 191 -15.63 -16.12 -6.45
CA ARG A 191 -16.71 -16.56 -5.54
C ARG A 191 -17.99 -16.96 -6.29
N ASN A 192 -18.15 -16.51 -7.53
CA ASN A 192 -19.27 -16.86 -8.39
C ASN A 192 -18.86 -17.84 -9.49
N ALA A 193 -17.74 -18.56 -9.36
CA ALA A 193 -17.18 -19.43 -10.42
C ALA A 193 -18.20 -20.45 -10.94
N ASP A 194 -19.01 -21.07 -10.07
CA ASP A 194 -20.02 -22.05 -10.49
C ASP A 194 -21.15 -21.42 -11.29
N LYS A 195 -21.58 -20.21 -10.94
CA LYS A 195 -22.59 -19.46 -11.70
C LYS A 195 -22.03 -19.04 -13.07
N ILE A 196 -20.77 -18.65 -13.11
CA ILE A 196 -20.06 -18.27 -14.36
C ILE A 196 -19.98 -19.50 -15.28
N ARG A 197 -19.51 -20.64 -14.79
CA ARG A 197 -19.45 -21.90 -15.55
C ARG A 197 -20.80 -22.34 -16.09
N ALA A 198 -21.86 -22.26 -15.26
CA ALA A 198 -23.23 -22.58 -15.67
C ALA A 198 -23.70 -21.66 -16.80
N PHE A 199 -23.46 -20.37 -16.70
CA PHE A 199 -23.77 -19.38 -17.73
C PHE A 199 -23.00 -19.65 -19.04
N GLU A 200 -21.69 -19.91 -18.94
CA GLU A 200 -20.85 -20.22 -20.11
C GLU A 200 -21.32 -21.48 -20.83
N ALA A 201 -21.63 -22.55 -20.09
CA ALA A 201 -22.15 -23.79 -20.67
C ALA A 201 -23.47 -23.55 -21.42
N GLN A 202 -24.41 -22.81 -20.82
CA GLN A 202 -25.68 -22.46 -21.47
C GLN A 202 -25.47 -21.57 -22.69
N ARG A 203 -24.56 -20.61 -22.61
CA ARG A 203 -24.21 -19.70 -23.71
C ARG A 203 -23.63 -20.47 -24.90
N LEU A 204 -22.68 -21.38 -24.66
CA LEU A 204 -22.06 -22.19 -25.71
C LEU A 204 -23.04 -23.19 -26.33
N ALA A 205 -23.95 -23.76 -25.57
CA ALA A 205 -25.02 -24.60 -26.10
C ALA A 205 -25.93 -23.82 -27.07
N ASN A 206 -26.28 -22.58 -26.71
CA ASN A 206 -27.14 -21.71 -27.53
C ASN A 206 -26.38 -21.03 -28.71
N LYS A 207 -25.05 -20.88 -28.60
CA LYS A 207 -24.20 -20.20 -29.61
C LYS A 207 -22.91 -20.96 -29.83
N PRO A 208 -22.99 -22.17 -30.47
CA PRO A 208 -21.84 -23.07 -30.64
C PRO A 208 -20.67 -22.46 -31.43
N TRP A 209 -20.94 -21.47 -32.30
CA TRP A 209 -19.91 -20.78 -33.08
C TRP A 209 -18.93 -19.93 -32.19
N LEU A 210 -19.27 -19.68 -30.94
CA LEU A 210 -18.37 -18.97 -30.02
C LEU A 210 -17.33 -19.91 -29.36
N ALA A 211 -17.46 -21.23 -29.51
CA ALA A 211 -16.55 -22.18 -28.88
C ALA A 211 -15.14 -22.20 -29.54
N HIS A 212 -14.97 -21.62 -30.73
CA HIS A 212 -13.70 -21.60 -31.47
C HIS A 212 -12.91 -20.29 -31.32
N THR A 213 -13.34 -19.37 -30.47
CA THR A 213 -12.70 -18.04 -30.26
C THR A 213 -11.94 -17.91 -28.93
N MET A 214 -11.68 -19.03 -28.24
CA MET A 214 -10.86 -19.07 -27.03
C MET A 214 -9.58 -19.85 -27.24
#